data_ef3be61699f4da5b25afda45322c2495
#
_entry.id   ef3be61699f4da5b25afda45322c2495
#
_cell.length_a   1.000
_cell.length_b   1.000
_cell.length_c   1.000
_cell.angle_alpha   90.00
_cell.angle_beta   90.00
_cell.angle_gamma   90.00
#
_symmetry.space_group_name_H-M   'P 1'
#
loop_
_entity.id
_entity.type
_entity.pdbx_description
1 polymer ?
#
loop_
_entity_poly.entity_id
_entity_poly.type
_entity_poly.pdbx_seq_one_letter_code
_entity_poly.pdbx_strand_id
1 'polypeptide(L)'
;MPGDLHTHSSCSDGSTPIEKLPWLAACAGLDWLAISDHDTNRSVRYAYAHPEQNGVKLIPAVELTAYDYGREHRVHILCYYPDDCEALARHTAVMNKRRYDAVYQSCKELEEICPQFKTEEALEFARDSGTLYKAHVMRVLWQYGLSDGMYNTVYRSLFGLRPVRGKILHTPVYETVDTILNLIQECRGVAVLAHPSVYHSMPLARELIAAGRLDGVEIDHPRNTEEDKAELEQLAAEYGLIVTGGTDYHGMNTNTPHPVGTCTTADEQIARIRALAEARKK
;
A
#
# COMPACT_ATOMS: atom_id res chain seq x y z
N MET A 1 -11.22 20.68 2.65
CA MET A 1 -10.63 20.38 1.33
C MET A 1 -10.25 18.92 1.27
N PRO A 2 -10.05 18.32 0.05
CA PRO A 2 -9.87 16.88 -0.08
C PRO A 2 -8.57 16.39 0.56
N GLY A 3 -8.46 15.08 0.72
CA GLY A 3 -7.25 14.41 1.21
C GLY A 3 -6.77 13.34 0.24
N ASP A 4 -5.47 13.10 0.19
CA ASP A 4 -4.89 11.93 -0.45
C ASP A 4 -4.75 10.82 0.59
N LEU A 5 -5.56 9.77 0.45
CA LEU A 5 -5.64 8.73 1.49
C LEU A 5 -4.86 7.46 1.17
N HIS A 6 -4.00 7.50 0.15
CA HIS A 6 -3.18 6.36 -0.22
C HIS A 6 -1.79 6.82 -0.70
N THR A 7 -0.83 6.82 0.20
CA THR A 7 0.56 7.21 -0.11
C THR A 7 1.55 6.34 0.65
N HIS A 8 2.73 6.12 0.05
CA HIS A 8 3.81 5.32 0.61
C HIS A 8 5.07 6.14 0.84
N SER A 9 5.71 5.89 1.97
CA SER A 9 6.98 6.51 2.37
C SER A 9 8.14 5.53 2.30
N SER A 10 9.34 5.99 2.68
CA SER A 10 10.51 5.13 2.88
C SER A 10 10.34 4.10 4.02
N CYS A 11 9.25 4.18 4.80
CA CYS A 11 8.92 3.15 5.79
C CYS A 11 8.37 1.86 5.16
N SER A 12 8.08 1.86 3.84
CA SER A 12 7.82 0.67 3.03
C SER A 12 8.62 0.70 1.74
N ASP A 13 7.99 0.77 0.59
CA ASP A 13 8.62 0.75 -0.73
C ASP A 13 8.55 2.09 -1.48
N GLY A 14 8.07 3.14 -0.83
CA GLY A 14 8.22 4.49 -1.33
C GLY A 14 9.67 5.00 -1.24
N SER A 15 9.97 6.07 -1.97
CA SER A 15 11.31 6.67 -1.98
C SER A 15 11.42 7.95 -1.14
N THR A 16 10.31 8.48 -0.66
CA THR A 16 10.25 9.75 0.07
C THR A 16 10.22 9.49 1.57
N PRO A 17 11.11 10.12 2.36
CA PRO A 17 11.05 10.05 3.81
C PRO A 17 9.67 10.45 4.35
N ILE A 18 9.19 9.73 5.37
CA ILE A 18 7.84 9.89 5.89
C ILE A 18 7.52 11.33 6.33
N GLU A 19 8.49 12.02 6.92
CA GLU A 19 8.37 13.40 7.39
C GLU A 19 8.28 14.44 6.27
N LYS A 20 8.53 14.06 5.01
CA LYS A 20 8.42 14.95 3.85
C LYS A 20 7.06 14.91 3.18
N LEU A 21 6.30 13.83 3.37
CA LEU A 21 4.99 13.66 2.73
C LEU A 21 3.96 14.73 3.16
N PRO A 22 3.87 15.14 4.45
CA PRO A 22 2.96 16.22 4.83
C PRO A 22 3.26 17.55 4.15
N TRP A 23 4.55 17.85 3.90
CA TRP A 23 4.94 19.04 3.15
C TRP A 23 4.51 18.94 1.67
N LEU A 24 4.68 17.78 1.04
CA LEU A 24 4.20 17.56 -0.34
C LEU A 24 2.68 17.71 -0.44
N ALA A 25 1.93 17.17 0.53
CA ALA A 25 0.49 17.33 0.60
C ALA A 25 0.07 18.79 0.77
N ALA A 26 0.77 19.56 1.61
CA ALA A 26 0.55 21.00 1.76
C ALA A 26 0.80 21.76 0.46
N CYS A 27 1.88 21.42 -0.26
CA CYS A 27 2.18 22.02 -1.58
C CYS A 27 1.10 21.69 -2.63
N ALA A 28 0.46 20.51 -2.51
CA ALA A 28 -0.67 20.10 -3.35
C ALA A 28 -2.02 20.75 -2.92
N GLY A 29 -2.04 21.51 -1.83
CA GLY A 29 -3.27 22.17 -1.33
C GLY A 29 -4.23 21.22 -0.63
N LEU A 30 -3.73 20.11 -0.06
CA LEU A 30 -4.54 19.15 0.66
C LEU A 30 -4.66 19.51 2.14
N ASP A 31 -5.82 19.22 2.76
CA ASP A 31 -6.02 19.35 4.20
C ASP A 31 -5.77 18.05 4.96
N TRP A 32 -5.82 16.91 4.25
CA TRP A 32 -5.70 15.58 4.84
C TRP A 32 -4.73 14.72 4.05
N LEU A 33 -4.00 13.86 4.77
CA LEU A 33 -3.11 12.87 4.19
C LEU A 33 -3.17 11.58 4.99
N ALA A 34 -3.26 10.42 4.30
CA ALA A 34 -2.96 9.15 4.90
C ALA A 34 -1.67 8.58 4.31
N ILE A 35 -0.70 8.27 5.17
CA ILE A 35 0.49 7.51 4.80
C ILE A 35 0.19 6.06 5.16
N SER A 36 0.01 5.23 4.14
CA SER A 36 -0.51 3.86 4.27
C SER A 36 0.55 2.81 3.93
N ASP A 37 1.75 2.97 4.45
CA ASP A 37 2.88 2.09 4.18
C ASP A 37 2.53 0.59 4.29
N HIS A 38 3.05 -0.23 3.37
CA HIS A 38 2.75 -1.65 3.29
C HIS A 38 3.19 -2.45 4.52
N ASP A 39 2.26 -3.18 5.11
CA ASP A 39 2.48 -4.20 6.15
C ASP A 39 3.38 -3.71 7.31
N THR A 40 3.27 -2.43 7.67
CA THR A 40 4.02 -1.84 8.78
C THR A 40 3.14 -0.93 9.63
N ASN A 41 3.37 -0.90 10.95
CA ASN A 41 2.69 0.05 11.84
C ASN A 41 3.46 1.35 12.05
N ARG A 42 4.55 1.59 11.31
CA ARG A 42 5.38 2.81 11.45
C ARG A 42 4.60 4.06 11.05
N SER A 43 3.90 4.02 9.90
CA SER A 43 3.05 5.12 9.44
C SER A 43 1.88 5.38 10.38
N VAL A 44 1.28 4.31 10.94
CA VAL A 44 0.22 4.43 11.96
C VAL A 44 0.73 5.19 13.19
N ARG A 45 1.86 4.77 13.75
CA ARG A 45 2.49 5.42 14.91
C ARG A 45 2.92 6.85 14.62
N TYR A 46 3.47 7.07 13.42
CA TYR A 46 3.87 8.40 12.98
C TYR A 46 2.67 9.36 12.96
N ALA A 47 1.56 8.97 12.35
CA ALA A 47 0.37 9.80 12.26
C ALA A 47 -0.26 10.06 13.64
N TYR A 48 -0.27 9.07 14.56
CA TYR A 48 -0.72 9.31 15.94
C TYR A 48 0.19 10.24 16.73
N ALA A 49 1.51 10.16 16.52
CA ALA A 49 2.48 11.06 17.16
C ALA A 49 2.46 12.48 16.55
N HIS A 50 2.04 12.61 15.31
CA HIS A 50 2.04 13.85 14.55
C HIS A 50 0.69 14.05 13.86
N PRO A 51 -0.39 14.33 14.60
CA PRO A 51 -1.75 14.40 14.03
C PRO A 51 -1.94 15.54 13.02
N GLU A 52 -1.04 16.52 13.01
CA GLU A 52 -1.00 17.62 12.05
C GLU A 52 0.44 18.07 11.80
N GLN A 53 0.81 18.22 10.52
CA GLN A 53 2.10 18.76 10.09
C GLN A 53 1.93 19.63 8.84
N ASN A 54 2.64 20.75 8.79
CA ASN A 54 2.57 21.71 7.68
C ASN A 54 1.14 22.18 7.34
N GLY A 55 0.23 22.19 8.33
CA GLY A 55 -1.18 22.51 8.14
C GLY A 55 -2.02 21.37 7.56
N VAL A 56 -1.43 20.17 7.37
CA VAL A 56 -2.11 18.98 6.88
C VAL A 56 -2.37 18.02 8.04
N LYS A 57 -3.60 17.54 8.17
CA LYS A 57 -4.01 16.56 9.18
C LYS A 57 -3.68 15.15 8.71
N LEU A 58 -3.02 14.36 9.57
CA LEU A 58 -2.61 13.01 9.25
C LEU A 58 -3.64 11.99 9.76
N ILE A 59 -4.01 11.09 8.86
CA ILE A 59 -4.89 9.95 9.15
C ILE A 59 -4.00 8.73 9.39
N PRO A 60 -4.04 8.11 10.59
CA PRO A 60 -3.34 6.86 10.83
C PRO A 60 -3.82 5.78 9.87
N ALA A 61 -2.91 5.20 9.09
CA ALA A 61 -3.24 4.23 8.06
C ALA A 61 -2.12 3.21 7.83
N VAL A 62 -2.52 2.06 7.31
CA VAL A 62 -1.63 1.01 6.81
C VAL A 62 -2.31 0.31 5.64
N GLU A 63 -1.55 -0.04 4.61
CA GLU A 63 -2.02 -0.92 3.55
C GLU A 63 -1.55 -2.35 3.84
N LEU A 64 -2.50 -3.24 4.09
CA LEU A 64 -2.26 -4.64 4.42
C LEU A 64 -2.37 -5.51 3.18
N THR A 65 -1.35 -6.34 2.96
CA THR A 65 -1.29 -7.26 1.82
C THR A 65 -1.94 -8.60 2.18
N ALA A 66 -2.99 -8.96 1.45
CA ALA A 66 -3.65 -10.26 1.49
C ALA A 66 -3.41 -11.03 0.19
N TYR A 67 -3.80 -12.30 0.18
CA TYR A 67 -3.82 -13.13 -1.01
C TYR A 67 -5.13 -13.90 -1.13
N ASP A 68 -5.76 -13.79 -2.28
CA ASP A 68 -6.90 -14.63 -2.65
C ASP A 68 -6.35 -15.93 -3.27
N TYR A 69 -6.29 -16.98 -2.47
CA TYR A 69 -5.79 -18.28 -2.90
C TYR A 69 -6.72 -18.98 -3.89
N GLY A 70 -8.01 -18.64 -3.89
CA GLY A 70 -8.97 -19.18 -4.84
C GLY A 70 -8.80 -18.65 -6.27
N ARG A 71 -8.39 -17.38 -6.36
CA ARG A 71 -8.18 -16.67 -7.64
C ARG A 71 -6.70 -16.44 -7.97
N GLU A 72 -5.80 -16.85 -7.07
CA GLU A 72 -4.34 -16.76 -7.22
C GLU A 72 -3.82 -15.33 -7.48
N HIS A 73 -4.35 -14.33 -6.77
CA HIS A 73 -3.84 -12.96 -6.86
C HIS A 73 -3.75 -12.24 -5.51
N ARG A 74 -2.91 -11.20 -5.47
CA ARG A 74 -2.80 -10.33 -4.31
C ARG A 74 -4.04 -9.45 -4.18
N VAL A 75 -4.31 -9.05 -2.95
CA VAL A 75 -5.36 -8.11 -2.60
C VAL A 75 -4.76 -7.13 -1.60
N HIS A 76 -4.98 -5.85 -1.79
CA HIS A 76 -4.57 -4.85 -0.82
C HIS A 76 -5.80 -4.27 -0.11
N ILE A 77 -5.69 -4.09 1.19
CA ILE A 77 -6.76 -3.55 2.03
C ILE A 77 -6.18 -2.41 2.85
N LEU A 78 -6.67 -1.21 2.61
CA LEU A 78 -6.37 -0.04 3.42
C LEU A 78 -7.10 -0.16 4.75
N CYS A 79 -6.37 0.09 5.83
CA CYS A 79 -6.90 0.12 7.18
C CYS A 79 -6.67 1.53 7.75
N TYR A 80 -7.76 2.27 7.95
CA TYR A 80 -7.69 3.61 8.53
C TYR A 80 -8.02 3.57 10.02
N TYR A 81 -7.32 4.39 10.80
CA TYR A 81 -7.46 4.53 12.25
C TYR A 81 -7.36 3.22 13.04
N PRO A 82 -6.50 2.24 12.63
CA PRO A 82 -6.33 1.07 13.47
C PRO A 82 -5.77 1.48 14.83
N ASP A 83 -6.15 0.76 15.88
CA ASP A 83 -5.39 0.84 17.12
C ASP A 83 -3.98 0.28 16.88
N ASP A 84 -2.95 0.88 17.50
CA ASP A 84 -1.60 0.30 17.55
C ASP A 84 -1.60 -0.87 18.56
N CYS A 85 -2.27 -1.95 18.17
CA CYS A 85 -2.50 -3.11 19.01
C CYS A 85 -1.43 -4.19 18.80
N GLU A 86 -1.34 -5.13 19.74
CA GLU A 86 -0.38 -6.23 19.66
C GLU A 86 -0.62 -7.14 18.45
N ALA A 87 -1.88 -7.32 18.03
CA ALA A 87 -2.22 -8.11 16.85
C ALA A 87 -1.63 -7.51 15.57
N LEU A 88 -1.76 -6.19 15.37
CA LEU A 88 -1.16 -5.48 14.25
C LEU A 88 0.38 -5.57 14.31
N ALA A 89 0.96 -5.37 15.49
CA ALA A 89 2.41 -5.45 15.66
C ALA A 89 2.97 -6.85 15.35
N ARG A 90 2.28 -7.92 15.78
CA ARG A 90 2.66 -9.30 15.43
C ARG A 90 2.54 -9.57 13.94
N HIS A 91 1.43 -9.18 13.33
CA HIS A 91 1.21 -9.36 11.89
C HIS A 91 2.30 -8.67 11.06
N THR A 92 2.55 -7.38 11.33
CA THR A 92 3.55 -6.61 10.60
C THR A 92 4.96 -7.16 10.78
N ALA A 93 5.32 -7.64 11.98
CA ALA A 93 6.61 -8.29 12.22
C ALA A 93 6.78 -9.58 11.41
N VAL A 94 5.74 -10.42 11.34
CA VAL A 94 5.74 -11.66 10.55
C VAL A 94 5.85 -11.35 9.05
N MET A 95 5.04 -10.40 8.55
CA MET A 95 5.07 -10.04 7.13
C MET A 95 6.38 -9.39 6.71
N ASN A 96 6.95 -8.52 7.54
CA ASN A 96 8.25 -7.92 7.29
C ASN A 96 9.36 -8.98 7.22
N LYS A 97 9.35 -9.96 8.13
CA LYS A 97 10.32 -11.06 8.08
C LYS A 97 10.16 -11.91 6.81
N ARG A 98 8.94 -12.33 6.48
CA ARG A 98 8.66 -13.13 5.26
C ARG A 98 9.10 -12.37 4.00
N ARG A 99 8.85 -11.06 3.94
CA ARG A 99 9.25 -10.18 2.83
C ARG A 99 10.77 -10.05 2.75
N TYR A 100 11.41 -9.81 3.88
CA TYR A 100 12.86 -9.75 3.97
C TYR A 100 13.51 -11.04 3.45
N ASP A 101 13.08 -12.20 3.98
CA ASP A 101 13.66 -13.50 3.62
C ASP A 101 13.52 -13.77 2.10
N ALA A 102 12.34 -13.49 1.53
CA ALA A 102 12.09 -13.71 0.10
C ALA A 102 12.94 -12.77 -0.78
N VAL A 103 13.00 -11.47 -0.46
CA VAL A 103 13.75 -10.52 -1.28
C VAL A 103 15.26 -10.66 -1.05
N TYR A 104 15.69 -10.98 0.17
CA TYR A 104 17.10 -11.26 0.47
C TYR A 104 17.64 -12.45 -0.34
N GLN A 105 16.85 -13.54 -0.43
CA GLN A 105 17.18 -14.65 -1.31
C GLN A 105 17.33 -14.23 -2.76
N SER A 106 16.39 -13.40 -3.26
CA SER A 106 16.51 -12.82 -4.60
C SER A 106 17.78 -11.97 -4.77
N CYS A 107 18.19 -11.22 -3.76
CA CYS A 107 19.43 -10.44 -3.81
C CYS A 107 20.65 -11.35 -3.96
N LYS A 108 20.71 -12.47 -3.20
CA LYS A 108 21.84 -13.41 -3.29
C LYS A 108 21.94 -14.07 -4.66
N GLU A 109 20.82 -14.49 -5.23
CA GLU A 109 20.79 -15.01 -6.60
C GLU A 109 21.15 -13.94 -7.65
N LEU A 110 20.77 -12.67 -7.40
CA LEU A 110 21.14 -11.57 -8.28
C LEU A 110 22.64 -11.28 -8.26
N GLU A 111 23.31 -11.36 -7.11
CA GLU A 111 24.78 -11.22 -7.01
C GLU A 111 25.53 -12.24 -7.84
N GLU A 112 25.00 -13.46 -7.97
CA GLU A 112 25.62 -14.52 -8.77
C GLU A 112 25.56 -14.23 -10.28
N ILE A 113 24.46 -13.63 -10.75
CA ILE A 113 24.23 -13.35 -12.18
C ILE A 113 24.58 -11.92 -12.60
N CYS A 114 24.73 -11.00 -11.64
CA CYS A 114 25.07 -9.60 -11.86
C CYS A 114 26.09 -9.12 -10.81
N PRO A 115 27.40 -9.32 -11.03
CA PRO A 115 28.44 -8.99 -10.04
C PRO A 115 28.51 -7.52 -9.63
N GLN A 116 27.96 -6.62 -10.43
CA GLN A 116 27.86 -5.18 -10.11
C GLN A 116 26.82 -4.90 -9.01
N PHE A 117 25.77 -5.71 -8.89
CA PHE A 117 24.78 -5.60 -7.84
C PHE A 117 25.36 -6.02 -6.49
N LYS A 118 25.07 -5.26 -5.43
CA LYS A 118 25.45 -5.60 -4.05
C LYS A 118 24.24 -5.54 -3.15
N THR A 119 24.01 -6.61 -2.42
CA THR A 119 22.89 -6.72 -1.45
C THR A 119 22.94 -5.62 -0.41
N GLU A 120 24.15 -5.24 0.04
CA GLU A 120 24.36 -4.19 1.03
C GLU A 120 23.79 -2.84 0.58
N GLU A 121 23.85 -2.52 -0.72
CA GLU A 121 23.30 -1.27 -1.25
C GLU A 121 21.76 -1.30 -1.26
N ALA A 122 21.15 -2.45 -1.54
CA ALA A 122 19.70 -2.61 -1.40
C ALA A 122 19.25 -2.50 0.07
N LEU A 123 20.06 -2.98 1.02
CA LEU A 123 19.83 -2.82 2.45
C LEU A 123 19.95 -1.36 2.90
N GLU A 124 20.82 -0.56 2.28
CA GLU A 124 20.89 0.88 2.55
C GLU A 124 19.58 1.59 2.16
N PHE A 125 19.01 1.28 1.00
CA PHE A 125 17.71 1.81 0.60
C PHE A 125 16.57 1.30 1.50
N ALA A 126 16.72 0.13 2.12
CA ALA A 126 15.74 -0.48 3.00
C ALA A 126 15.84 -0.05 4.47
N ARG A 127 16.74 0.88 4.82
CA ARG A 127 17.04 1.25 6.23
C ARG A 127 15.78 1.72 6.97
N ASP A 128 15.01 2.59 6.37
CA ASP A 128 13.82 3.18 7.00
C ASP A 128 12.66 2.18 7.09
N SER A 129 12.52 1.29 6.10
CA SER A 129 11.45 0.28 6.09
C SER A 129 11.71 -0.86 7.08
N GLY A 130 12.99 -1.14 7.38
CA GLY A 130 13.39 -2.29 8.22
C GLY A 130 13.12 -3.64 7.58
N THR A 131 12.76 -3.67 6.29
CA THR A 131 12.57 -4.87 5.47
C THR A 131 12.93 -4.59 4.01
N LEU A 132 13.21 -5.65 3.23
CA LEU A 132 13.55 -5.51 1.82
C LEU A 132 12.30 -5.57 0.93
N TYR A 133 12.19 -4.61 0.02
CA TYR A 133 11.24 -4.61 -1.10
C TYR A 133 11.97 -4.78 -2.43
N LYS A 134 11.29 -5.31 -3.43
CA LYS A 134 11.84 -5.40 -4.80
C LYS A 134 12.20 -4.03 -5.36
N ALA A 135 11.50 -2.98 -4.93
CA ALA A 135 11.82 -1.60 -5.27
C ALA A 135 13.25 -1.21 -4.86
N HIS A 136 13.73 -1.64 -3.68
CA HIS A 136 15.09 -1.36 -3.22
C HIS A 136 16.14 -2.02 -4.13
N VAL A 137 15.89 -3.27 -4.57
CA VAL A 137 16.74 -3.96 -5.54
C VAL A 137 16.79 -3.23 -6.87
N MET A 138 15.62 -2.84 -7.37
CA MET A 138 15.52 -2.11 -8.64
C MET A 138 16.17 -0.72 -8.58
N ARG A 139 16.16 -0.06 -7.42
CA ARG A 139 16.87 1.20 -7.20
C ARG A 139 18.38 1.04 -7.43
N VAL A 140 18.98 -0.02 -6.89
CA VAL A 140 20.41 -0.32 -7.10
C VAL A 140 20.68 -0.57 -8.59
N LEU A 141 19.89 -1.41 -9.24
CA LEU A 141 20.05 -1.70 -10.67
C LEU A 141 19.91 -0.44 -11.54
N TRP A 142 18.94 0.41 -11.22
CA TRP A 142 18.73 1.66 -11.94
C TRP A 142 19.88 2.66 -11.73
N GLN A 143 20.39 2.77 -10.52
CA GLN A 143 21.54 3.63 -10.19
C GLN A 143 22.78 3.26 -10.99
N TYR A 144 22.99 2.00 -11.30
CA TYR A 144 24.10 1.50 -12.14
C TYR A 144 23.78 1.48 -13.63
N GLY A 145 22.62 1.98 -14.06
CA GLY A 145 22.20 1.92 -15.47
C GLY A 145 21.93 0.50 -15.97
N LEU A 146 21.71 -0.44 -15.06
CA LEU A 146 21.42 -1.86 -15.36
C LEU A 146 19.93 -2.13 -15.54
N SER A 147 19.08 -1.13 -15.34
CA SER A 147 17.65 -1.19 -15.56
C SER A 147 17.16 0.06 -16.30
N ASP A 148 16.15 -0.13 -17.13
CA ASP A 148 15.44 0.92 -17.88
C ASP A 148 14.32 1.59 -17.07
N GLY A 149 14.21 1.30 -15.77
CA GLY A 149 13.23 1.84 -14.84
C GLY A 149 12.89 0.87 -13.72
N MET A 150 11.88 1.20 -12.92
CA MET A 150 11.55 0.43 -11.71
C MET A 150 10.79 -0.87 -12.00
N TYR A 151 9.83 -0.88 -12.94
CA TYR A 151 8.95 -2.03 -13.18
C TYR A 151 8.85 -2.39 -14.67
N ASN A 152 9.91 -2.15 -15.44
CA ASN A 152 10.00 -2.38 -16.88
C ASN A 152 10.49 -3.80 -17.22
N THR A 153 11.24 -3.92 -18.32
CA THR A 153 11.68 -5.21 -18.87
C THR A 153 12.58 -5.97 -17.91
N VAL A 154 13.53 -5.29 -17.27
CA VAL A 154 14.45 -5.91 -16.30
C VAL A 154 13.69 -6.44 -15.08
N TYR A 155 12.78 -5.62 -14.50
CA TYR A 155 11.93 -6.07 -13.40
C TYR A 155 11.14 -7.33 -13.78
N ARG A 156 10.49 -7.34 -14.95
CA ARG A 156 9.72 -8.50 -15.41
C ARG A 156 10.58 -9.73 -15.59
N SER A 157 11.80 -9.59 -16.10
CA SER A 157 12.74 -10.71 -16.28
C SER A 157 13.25 -11.30 -14.95
N LEU A 158 13.36 -10.48 -13.91
CA LEU A 158 13.85 -10.87 -12.58
C LEU A 158 12.71 -11.32 -11.65
N PHE A 159 11.62 -10.56 -11.61
CA PHE A 159 10.55 -10.65 -10.61
C PHE A 159 9.14 -10.85 -11.18
N GLY A 160 8.98 -10.95 -12.49
CA GLY A 160 7.67 -11.17 -13.10
C GLY A 160 7.02 -12.45 -12.58
N LEU A 161 5.69 -12.46 -12.41
CA LEU A 161 4.95 -13.66 -12.03
C LEU A 161 4.35 -14.35 -13.25
N ARG A 162 3.85 -13.57 -14.22
CA ARG A 162 3.19 -14.05 -15.45
C ARG A 162 3.58 -13.13 -16.63
N PRO A 163 3.55 -13.62 -17.88
CA PRO A 163 3.31 -14.99 -18.31
C PRO A 163 4.51 -15.93 -18.04
N VAL A 164 5.68 -15.38 -17.78
CA VAL A 164 6.90 -16.13 -17.47
C VAL A 164 7.39 -15.75 -16.08
N ARG A 165 7.70 -16.77 -15.27
CA ARG A 165 8.23 -16.56 -13.93
C ARG A 165 9.62 -15.90 -14.03
N GLY A 166 9.83 -14.82 -13.29
CA GLY A 166 11.13 -14.14 -13.18
C GLY A 166 12.21 -15.04 -12.59
N LYS A 167 13.44 -14.82 -13.05
CA LYS A 167 14.60 -15.69 -12.79
C LYS A 167 14.92 -15.86 -11.30
N ILE A 168 14.72 -14.79 -10.52
CA ILE A 168 15.04 -14.73 -9.08
C ILE A 168 13.80 -14.39 -8.24
N LEU A 169 12.60 -14.73 -8.74
CA LEU A 169 11.37 -14.45 -8.02
C LEU A 169 11.19 -15.36 -6.82
N HIS A 170 11.31 -14.78 -5.63
CA HIS A 170 10.80 -15.33 -4.38
C HIS A 170 9.61 -14.49 -3.90
N THR A 171 8.56 -15.16 -3.47
CA THR A 171 7.32 -14.51 -3.04
C THR A 171 7.06 -14.81 -1.56
N PRO A 172 6.84 -13.81 -0.72
CA PRO A 172 6.40 -14.04 0.65
C PRO A 172 5.08 -14.83 0.67
N VAL A 173 4.89 -15.63 1.70
CA VAL A 173 3.57 -16.22 2.00
C VAL A 173 2.73 -15.13 2.64
N TYR A 174 1.65 -14.74 1.99
CA TYR A 174 0.70 -13.75 2.48
C TYR A 174 -0.42 -14.40 3.26
N GLU A 175 -1.07 -13.65 4.14
CA GLU A 175 -2.28 -14.08 4.82
C GLU A 175 -3.49 -14.07 3.86
N THR A 176 -4.55 -14.80 4.21
CA THR A 176 -5.79 -14.77 3.43
C THR A 176 -6.52 -13.44 3.60
N VAL A 177 -7.42 -13.11 2.68
CA VAL A 177 -8.28 -11.92 2.77
C VAL A 177 -9.08 -11.92 4.07
N ASP A 178 -9.66 -13.05 4.46
CA ASP A 178 -10.42 -13.16 5.71
C ASP A 178 -9.55 -12.92 6.96
N THR A 179 -8.32 -13.43 6.96
CA THR A 179 -7.37 -13.18 8.06
C THR A 179 -7.08 -11.68 8.20
N ILE A 180 -6.85 -10.99 7.09
CA ILE A 180 -6.59 -9.54 7.11
C ILE A 180 -7.81 -8.74 7.54
N LEU A 181 -9.00 -9.06 7.03
CA LEU A 181 -10.24 -8.39 7.45
C LEU A 181 -10.55 -8.61 8.95
N ASN A 182 -10.29 -9.81 9.47
CA ASN A 182 -10.45 -10.09 10.89
C ASN A 182 -9.41 -9.32 11.74
N LEU A 183 -8.16 -9.21 11.27
CA LEU A 183 -7.13 -8.38 11.90
C LEU A 183 -7.57 -6.90 11.97
N ILE A 184 -8.10 -6.35 10.87
CA ILE A 184 -8.59 -4.97 10.84
C ILE A 184 -9.72 -4.78 11.85
N GLN A 185 -10.65 -5.74 11.94
CA GLN A 185 -11.72 -5.71 12.92
C GLN A 185 -11.19 -5.79 14.36
N GLU A 186 -10.22 -6.66 14.64
CA GLU A 186 -9.56 -6.77 15.96
C GLU A 186 -8.87 -5.44 16.35
N CYS A 187 -8.25 -4.77 15.40
CA CYS A 187 -7.62 -3.46 15.60
C CYS A 187 -8.61 -2.28 15.54
N ARG A 188 -9.92 -2.55 15.43
CA ARG A 188 -10.99 -1.53 15.33
C ARG A 188 -10.79 -0.52 14.19
N GLY A 189 -10.04 -0.91 13.16
CA GLY A 189 -9.78 -0.09 11.97
C GLY A 189 -10.96 -0.06 11.00
N VAL A 190 -10.94 0.88 10.06
CA VAL A 190 -11.89 0.98 8.94
C VAL A 190 -11.27 0.31 7.73
N ALA A 191 -11.94 -0.73 7.19
CA ALA A 191 -11.47 -1.57 6.09
C ALA A 191 -11.93 -1.05 4.75
N VAL A 192 -11.01 -0.67 3.88
CA VAL A 192 -11.29 -0.20 2.52
C VAL A 192 -10.52 -1.04 1.50
N LEU A 193 -11.21 -1.64 0.53
CA LEU A 193 -10.54 -2.38 -0.54
C LEU A 193 -9.78 -1.40 -1.44
N ALA A 194 -8.47 -1.57 -1.55
CA ALA A 194 -7.61 -0.72 -2.36
C ALA A 194 -7.65 -1.11 -3.84
N HIS A 195 -7.66 -0.12 -4.72
CA HIS A 195 -7.44 -0.20 -6.18
C HIS A 195 -7.79 -1.56 -6.85
N PRO A 196 -9.05 -2.04 -6.82
CA PRO A 196 -9.40 -3.41 -7.21
C PRO A 196 -9.07 -3.76 -8.66
N SER A 197 -8.96 -2.79 -9.58
CA SER A 197 -8.51 -3.03 -10.96
C SER A 197 -7.08 -3.55 -11.05
N VAL A 198 -6.19 -3.11 -10.14
CA VAL A 198 -4.74 -3.38 -10.19
C VAL A 198 -4.43 -4.88 -10.10
N TYR A 199 -5.19 -5.60 -9.29
CA TYR A 199 -5.03 -7.03 -9.08
C TYR A 199 -6.22 -7.85 -9.57
N HIS A 200 -7.07 -7.29 -10.44
CA HIS A 200 -8.26 -7.97 -10.96
C HIS A 200 -9.21 -8.45 -9.86
N SER A 201 -9.36 -7.65 -8.81
CA SER A 201 -10.12 -8.01 -7.60
C SER A 201 -11.60 -7.66 -7.65
N MET A 202 -12.14 -7.20 -8.79
CA MET A 202 -13.57 -6.85 -8.91
C MET A 202 -14.52 -8.00 -8.56
N PRO A 203 -14.29 -9.27 -8.97
CA PRO A 203 -15.13 -10.39 -8.51
C PRO A 203 -15.12 -10.55 -6.99
N LEU A 204 -13.95 -10.43 -6.35
CA LEU A 204 -13.81 -10.46 -4.89
C LEU A 204 -14.50 -9.26 -4.23
N ALA A 205 -14.37 -8.06 -4.82
CA ALA A 205 -15.02 -6.85 -4.32
C ALA A 205 -16.53 -7.05 -4.18
N ARG A 206 -17.21 -7.58 -5.22
CA ARG A 206 -18.65 -7.87 -5.19
C ARG A 206 -19.01 -8.83 -4.04
N GLU A 207 -18.24 -9.89 -3.86
CA GLU A 207 -18.48 -10.88 -2.80
C GLU A 207 -18.32 -10.27 -1.41
N LEU A 208 -17.24 -9.53 -1.17
CA LEU A 208 -16.96 -8.91 0.12
C LEU A 208 -17.96 -7.81 0.47
N ILE A 209 -18.38 -7.02 -0.53
CA ILE A 209 -19.42 -5.98 -0.39
C ILE A 209 -20.76 -6.62 -0.03
N ALA A 210 -21.20 -7.60 -0.79
CA ALA A 210 -22.46 -8.30 -0.55
C ALA A 210 -22.49 -9.03 0.82
N ALA A 211 -21.32 -9.48 1.28
CA ALA A 211 -21.17 -10.10 2.60
C ALA A 211 -21.01 -9.09 3.75
N GLY A 212 -21.00 -7.77 3.48
CA GLY A 212 -20.81 -6.72 4.49
C GLY A 212 -19.44 -6.76 5.18
N ARG A 213 -18.41 -7.22 4.47
CA ARG A 213 -17.05 -7.38 5.02
C ARG A 213 -16.17 -6.13 4.88
N LEU A 214 -16.59 -5.17 4.04
CA LEU A 214 -15.87 -3.92 3.76
C LEU A 214 -16.66 -2.73 4.29
N ASP A 215 -15.96 -1.73 4.79
CA ASP A 215 -16.53 -0.44 5.16
C ASP A 215 -16.54 0.51 3.96
N GLY A 216 -15.64 0.31 3.01
CA GLY A 216 -15.50 1.16 1.84
C GLY A 216 -14.69 0.52 0.72
N VAL A 217 -14.59 1.26 -0.38
CA VAL A 217 -13.82 0.91 -1.58
C VAL A 217 -13.06 2.13 -2.09
N GLU A 218 -11.85 1.92 -2.60
CA GLU A 218 -11.08 2.95 -3.28
C GLU A 218 -11.47 3.03 -4.74
N ILE A 219 -12.05 4.15 -5.14
CA ILE A 219 -12.55 4.40 -6.50
C ILE A 219 -11.59 5.31 -7.26
N ASP A 220 -11.30 6.50 -6.71
CA ASP A 220 -10.40 7.46 -7.36
C ASP A 220 -8.94 7.04 -7.17
N HIS A 221 -8.45 6.24 -8.12
CA HIS A 221 -7.08 5.73 -8.14
C HIS A 221 -6.53 5.75 -9.57
N PRO A 222 -5.25 6.11 -9.80
CA PRO A 222 -4.69 6.31 -11.15
C PRO A 222 -4.75 5.08 -12.05
N ARG A 223 -4.81 3.88 -11.45
CA ARG A 223 -4.81 2.60 -12.18
C ARG A 223 -6.15 1.87 -12.16
N ASN A 224 -7.19 2.43 -11.52
CA ASN A 224 -8.53 1.89 -11.67
C ASN A 224 -9.08 2.26 -13.05
N THR A 225 -9.68 1.29 -13.73
CA THR A 225 -10.32 1.54 -15.03
C THR A 225 -11.62 2.33 -14.84
N GLU A 226 -12.02 3.10 -15.84
CA GLU A 226 -13.27 3.87 -15.76
C GLU A 226 -14.51 2.95 -15.66
N GLU A 227 -14.42 1.74 -16.23
CA GLU A 227 -15.47 0.72 -16.11
C GLU A 227 -15.60 0.23 -14.67
N ASP A 228 -14.47 -0.12 -14.02
CA ASP A 228 -14.46 -0.56 -12.63
C ASP A 228 -14.87 0.56 -11.68
N LYS A 229 -14.44 1.81 -11.93
CA LYS A 229 -14.87 2.99 -11.14
C LYS A 229 -16.40 3.14 -11.18
N ALA A 230 -17.00 3.09 -12.37
CA ALA A 230 -18.45 3.23 -12.52
C ALA A 230 -19.21 2.10 -11.80
N GLU A 231 -18.71 0.86 -11.84
CA GLU A 231 -19.31 -0.26 -11.12
C GLU A 231 -19.16 -0.09 -9.60
N LEU A 232 -17.98 0.33 -9.14
CA LEU A 232 -17.72 0.57 -7.70
C LEU A 232 -18.59 1.71 -7.15
N GLU A 233 -18.84 2.77 -7.93
CA GLU A 233 -19.75 3.85 -7.56
C GLU A 233 -21.19 3.33 -7.34
N GLN A 234 -21.68 2.47 -8.23
CA GLN A 234 -23.01 1.84 -8.12
C GLN A 234 -23.09 0.96 -6.86
N LEU A 235 -22.10 0.09 -6.65
CA LEU A 235 -22.03 -0.77 -5.46
C LEU A 235 -21.91 0.06 -4.17
N ALA A 236 -21.11 1.12 -4.17
CA ALA A 236 -20.98 1.98 -3.02
C ALA A 236 -22.28 2.69 -2.66
N ALA A 237 -23.03 3.14 -3.65
CA ALA A 237 -24.33 3.77 -3.45
C ALA A 237 -25.38 2.75 -2.95
N GLU A 238 -25.42 1.54 -3.52
CA GLU A 238 -26.35 0.48 -3.15
C GLU A 238 -26.15 -0.02 -1.71
N TYR A 239 -24.88 -0.23 -1.31
CA TYR A 239 -24.54 -0.78 0.00
C TYR A 239 -24.15 0.28 1.05
N GLY A 240 -24.20 1.56 0.69
CA GLY A 240 -23.87 2.67 1.61
C GLY A 240 -22.41 2.70 2.03
N LEU A 241 -21.49 2.27 1.17
CA LEU A 241 -20.06 2.20 1.48
C LEU A 241 -19.41 3.57 1.54
N ILE A 242 -18.28 3.64 2.24
CA ILE A 242 -17.35 4.76 2.17
C ILE A 242 -16.62 4.70 0.82
N VAL A 243 -16.48 5.85 0.17
CA VAL A 243 -15.73 5.99 -1.08
C VAL A 243 -14.45 6.73 -0.79
N THR A 244 -13.31 6.14 -1.16
CA THR A 244 -12.00 6.79 -1.02
C THR A 244 -11.31 6.99 -2.35
N GLY A 245 -10.28 7.81 -2.32
CA GLY A 245 -9.33 7.98 -3.38
C GLY A 245 -7.95 8.30 -2.82
N GLY A 246 -6.94 7.91 -3.55
CA GLY A 246 -5.56 8.16 -3.24
C GLY A 246 -4.65 7.92 -4.43
N THR A 247 -3.50 8.56 -4.40
CA THR A 247 -2.55 8.57 -5.53
C THR A 247 -1.75 7.28 -5.63
N ASP A 248 -1.66 6.49 -4.56
CA ASP A 248 -0.73 5.35 -4.44
C ASP A 248 0.73 5.83 -4.72
N TYR A 249 1.06 6.97 -4.09
CA TYR A 249 2.32 7.65 -4.30
C TYR A 249 3.50 6.84 -3.78
N HIS A 250 4.50 6.60 -4.63
CA HIS A 250 5.74 5.90 -4.27
C HIS A 250 7.01 6.74 -4.54
N GLY A 251 6.85 8.02 -4.88
CA GLY A 251 7.96 8.88 -5.25
C GLY A 251 8.64 8.43 -6.53
N MET A 252 9.94 8.15 -6.46
CA MET A 252 10.73 7.66 -7.60
C MET A 252 10.59 6.15 -7.84
N ASN A 253 9.99 5.41 -6.90
CA ASN A 253 9.86 3.96 -6.99
C ASN A 253 8.62 3.54 -7.80
N THR A 254 8.41 4.16 -8.96
CA THR A 254 7.33 3.86 -9.90
C THR A 254 7.77 4.12 -11.33
N ASN A 255 7.09 3.53 -12.32
CA ASN A 255 7.33 3.85 -13.74
C ASN A 255 6.57 5.10 -14.18
N THR A 256 5.44 5.37 -13.55
CA THR A 256 4.58 6.52 -13.86
C THR A 256 4.36 7.30 -12.58
N PRO A 257 5.23 8.29 -12.30
CA PRO A 257 5.09 9.09 -11.09
C PRO A 257 3.82 9.96 -11.18
N HIS A 258 2.99 9.86 -10.15
CA HIS A 258 1.87 10.73 -9.91
C HIS A 258 2.20 11.60 -8.69
N PRO A 259 2.08 12.94 -8.76
CA PRO A 259 2.23 13.80 -7.60
C PRO A 259 1.20 13.48 -6.52
N VAL A 260 1.56 13.66 -5.25
CA VAL A 260 0.60 13.62 -4.12
C VAL A 260 -0.59 14.52 -4.45
N GLY A 261 -1.81 14.03 -4.24
CA GLY A 261 -3.05 14.75 -4.55
C GLY A 261 -3.56 14.56 -5.99
N THR A 262 -2.94 13.67 -6.79
CA THR A 262 -3.48 13.33 -8.13
C THR A 262 -4.87 12.71 -8.03
N CYS A 263 -5.09 11.84 -7.05
CA CYS A 263 -6.38 11.26 -6.71
C CYS A 263 -6.69 11.57 -5.24
N THR A 264 -7.98 11.84 -4.94
CA THR A 264 -8.34 12.37 -3.62
C THR A 264 -9.65 11.81 -3.08
N THR A 265 -9.80 11.90 -1.77
CA THR A 265 -11.03 11.59 -1.04
C THR A 265 -11.70 12.90 -0.60
N ALA A 266 -13.00 13.01 -0.83
CA ALA A 266 -13.79 14.18 -0.41
C ALA A 266 -13.92 14.28 1.13
N ASP A 267 -14.01 15.49 1.65
CA ASP A 267 -14.15 15.78 3.10
C ASP A 267 -15.28 14.99 3.78
N GLU A 268 -16.42 14.86 3.09
CA GLU A 268 -17.56 14.10 3.61
C GLU A 268 -17.20 12.63 3.87
N GLN A 269 -16.46 11.99 2.95
CA GLN A 269 -16.05 10.61 3.12
C GLN A 269 -15.00 10.46 4.22
N ILE A 270 -14.08 11.43 4.35
CA ILE A 270 -13.13 11.49 5.47
C ILE A 270 -13.86 11.61 6.80
N ALA A 271 -14.91 12.44 6.86
CA ALA A 271 -15.74 12.55 8.05
C ALA A 271 -16.45 11.23 8.40
N ARG A 272 -16.91 10.47 7.40
CA ARG A 272 -17.50 9.12 7.58
C ARG A 272 -16.49 8.12 8.14
N ILE A 273 -15.26 8.10 7.60
CA ILE A 273 -14.16 7.26 8.11
C ILE A 273 -13.92 7.55 9.58
N ARG A 274 -13.78 8.82 9.95
CA ARG A 274 -13.53 9.24 11.33
C ARG A 274 -14.68 8.87 12.27
N ALA A 275 -15.90 9.14 11.86
CA ALA A 275 -17.09 8.83 12.68
C ALA A 275 -17.20 7.31 12.92
N LEU A 276 -16.92 6.48 11.91
CA LEU A 276 -16.94 5.03 12.06
C LEU A 276 -15.81 4.54 12.99
N ALA A 277 -14.59 5.07 12.83
CA ALA A 277 -13.48 4.74 13.70
C ALA A 277 -13.74 5.12 15.16
N GLU A 278 -14.32 6.31 15.41
CA GLU A 278 -14.72 6.74 16.75
C GLU A 278 -15.83 5.84 17.36
N ALA A 279 -16.77 5.40 16.54
CA ALA A 279 -17.83 4.49 16.99
C ALA A 279 -17.29 3.12 17.41
N ARG A 280 -16.25 2.62 16.77
CA ARG A 280 -15.59 1.33 17.09
C ARG A 280 -14.72 1.39 18.35
N LYS A 281 -14.35 2.57 18.82
CA LYS A 281 -13.53 2.77 20.02
C LYS A 281 -14.36 2.88 21.31
N LYS A 282 -15.68 3.03 21.17
CA LYS A 282 -16.65 3.04 22.29
C LYS A 282 -17.08 1.63 22.66
#